data_141d426e7f1a4a78d98b2382a1367363
#
_entry.id   141d426e7f1a4a78d98b2382a1367363
#
_cell.length_a   1.000
_cell.length_b   1.000
_cell.length_c   1.000
_cell.angle_alpha   90.00
_cell.angle_beta   90.00
_cell.angle_gamma   90.00
#
_symmetry.space_group_name_H-M   'P 1'
#
loop_
_entity.id
_entity.type
_entity.pdbx_description
1 polymer ?
#
loop_
_entity_poly.entity_id
_entity_poly.type
_entity_poly.pdbx_seq_one_letter_code
_entity_poly.pdbx_strand_id
1 'polypeptide(L)'
;DNLPQAQTLTAIDNCDANVVVTMVDALNYEGSNCAGSYSIIRTWTATDACNNNVSHTQIITVTDTTPPTILTPLEAVIDVICSEIPTRPTPEFTDNCSGILDIVYSETVSTISIYDYTITHQWIVSDNCGNEATFSQVINVKVEEPFDAINYSICTEDQEIDLFSVLGVTTPTNGVWSEVTSSGGLNGNIFNPLNVTVGYYTIQYVVTQENNDCPLIFEIYLNVNDDCIVLAACDITVYNAVSPNGDGSNDFFFIDGLECYPTNNVEIY
;
A
#
# COMPACT_ATOMS: atom_id res chain seq x y z
N ASP A 1 -27.24 26.22 19.21
CA ASP A 1 -26.61 27.55 19.29
C ASP A 1 -27.16 28.31 20.48
N ASN A 2 -26.26 28.88 21.28
CA ASN A 2 -26.65 29.62 22.48
C ASN A 2 -26.76 31.10 22.13
N LEU A 3 -27.90 31.49 21.53
CA LEU A 3 -28.15 32.88 21.17
C LEU A 3 -28.21 33.76 22.42
N PRO A 4 -27.59 34.96 22.41
CA PRO A 4 -27.65 35.87 23.54
C PRO A 4 -29.11 36.32 23.79
N GLN A 5 -29.56 36.23 25.04
CA GLN A 5 -30.88 36.72 25.43
C GLN A 5 -30.99 38.22 25.12
N ALA A 6 -32.20 38.62 24.69
CA ALA A 6 -32.50 40.01 24.48
C ALA A 6 -32.47 40.73 25.82
N GLN A 7 -31.76 41.86 25.88
CA GLN A 7 -31.77 42.75 27.03
C GLN A 7 -33.10 43.55 27.10
N THR A 8 -33.65 43.71 28.28
CA THR A 8 -34.75 44.60 28.48
C THR A 8 -34.20 46.04 28.50
N LEU A 9 -34.57 46.81 27.50
CA LEU A 9 -34.22 48.22 27.44
C LEU A 9 -35.37 49.08 27.99
N THR A 10 -35.01 50.20 28.62
CA THR A 10 -35.94 51.24 29.07
C THR A 10 -35.64 52.55 28.36
N ALA A 11 -36.66 53.32 28.10
CA ALA A 11 -36.53 54.68 27.54
C ALA A 11 -37.17 55.71 28.52
N ILE A 12 -36.64 56.91 28.40
CA ILE A 12 -37.21 58.08 29.15
C ILE A 12 -37.50 59.18 28.13
N ASP A 13 -38.62 59.84 28.37
CA ASP A 13 -38.99 61.01 27.60
C ASP A 13 -39.27 62.18 28.60
N ASN A 14 -39.13 63.43 28.13
CA ASN A 14 -39.26 64.61 28.96
C ASN A 14 -40.74 64.94 29.23
N CYS A 15 -41.67 64.41 28.43
CA CYS A 15 -43.13 64.72 28.54
C CYS A 15 -43.94 63.46 28.81
N ASP A 16 -43.44 62.26 28.50
CA ASP A 16 -44.10 60.99 28.73
C ASP A 16 -43.37 60.16 29.77
N ALA A 17 -44.01 59.89 30.90
CA ALA A 17 -43.45 59.05 31.96
C ALA A 17 -43.55 57.52 31.64
N ASN A 18 -44.31 57.12 30.61
CA ASN A 18 -44.66 55.74 30.35
C ASN A 18 -44.28 55.35 28.88
N VAL A 19 -43.06 55.60 28.45
CA VAL A 19 -42.56 55.18 27.13
C VAL A 19 -42.61 53.69 27.01
N VAL A 20 -43.26 53.19 25.96
CA VAL A 20 -43.29 51.73 25.64
C VAL A 20 -42.13 51.36 24.75
N VAL A 21 -41.32 50.38 25.20
CA VAL A 21 -40.25 49.78 24.40
C VAL A 21 -40.70 48.43 23.90
N THR A 22 -40.71 48.26 22.60
CA THR A 22 -40.97 46.98 21.91
C THR A 22 -39.68 46.46 21.29
N MET A 23 -39.56 45.12 21.17
CA MET A 23 -38.42 44.46 20.56
C MET A 23 -38.88 43.49 19.48
N VAL A 24 -38.16 43.49 18.33
CA VAL A 24 -38.42 42.57 17.21
C VAL A 24 -37.06 42.03 16.70
N ASP A 25 -36.99 40.73 16.50
CA ASP A 25 -35.90 40.04 15.83
C ASP A 25 -36.27 39.73 14.38
N ALA A 26 -35.41 40.12 13.44
CA ALA A 26 -35.49 39.76 12.04
C ALA A 26 -34.28 38.93 11.65
N LEU A 27 -34.51 37.78 11.00
CA LEU A 27 -33.46 36.93 10.44
C LEU A 27 -33.01 37.50 9.08
N ASN A 28 -31.70 37.61 8.90
CA ASN A 28 -31.12 38.01 7.63
C ASN A 28 -30.11 36.94 7.16
N TYR A 29 -30.41 36.32 6.02
CA TYR A 29 -29.60 35.34 5.35
C TYR A 29 -28.85 35.91 4.16
N GLU A 30 -28.94 37.23 3.89
CA GLU A 30 -28.33 37.85 2.74
C GLU A 30 -26.79 37.81 2.82
N GLY A 31 -26.15 37.34 1.74
CA GLY A 31 -24.71 37.27 1.62
C GLY A 31 -24.05 36.03 2.22
N SER A 32 -24.83 35.10 2.77
CA SER A 32 -24.29 33.82 3.28
C SER A 32 -24.61 32.66 2.33
N ASN A 33 -23.58 32.08 1.74
CA ASN A 33 -23.67 30.78 1.05
C ASN A 33 -23.63 29.59 2.01
N CYS A 34 -23.51 29.88 3.29
CA CYS A 34 -23.34 28.93 4.38
C CYS A 34 -24.67 28.75 5.12
N ALA A 35 -25.26 27.56 5.07
CA ALA A 35 -26.57 27.27 5.63
C ALA A 35 -26.67 27.50 7.17
N GLY A 36 -25.54 27.36 7.86
CA GLY A 36 -25.44 27.60 9.33
C GLY A 36 -25.08 29.02 9.72
N SER A 37 -24.91 29.94 8.75
CA SER A 37 -24.50 31.32 9.02
C SER A 37 -25.59 32.30 8.62
N TYR A 38 -25.97 33.15 9.56
CA TYR A 38 -27.00 34.19 9.38
C TYR A 38 -26.79 35.32 10.36
N SER A 39 -27.51 36.44 10.17
CA SER A 39 -27.56 37.52 11.15
C SER A 39 -28.94 37.66 11.72
N ILE A 40 -29.03 37.97 13.01
CA ILE A 40 -30.25 38.40 13.67
C ILE A 40 -30.14 39.91 13.83
N ILE A 41 -31.06 40.62 13.24
CA ILE A 41 -31.22 42.07 13.40
C ILE A 41 -32.26 42.30 14.49
N ARG A 42 -31.79 42.61 15.69
CA ARG A 42 -32.63 42.87 16.86
C ARG A 42 -32.84 44.35 16.98
N THR A 43 -34.11 44.78 16.90
CA THR A 43 -34.48 46.20 16.93
C THR A 43 -35.39 46.48 18.10
N TRP A 44 -34.97 47.40 18.98
CA TRP A 44 -35.84 47.98 20.03
C TRP A 44 -36.35 49.30 19.51
N THR A 45 -37.66 49.52 19.66
CA THR A 45 -38.31 50.80 19.32
C THR A 45 -39.02 51.31 20.56
N ALA A 46 -38.63 52.50 21.00
CA ALA A 46 -39.29 53.25 22.04
C ALA A 46 -40.26 54.24 21.41
N THR A 47 -41.52 54.23 21.87
CA THR A 47 -42.59 55.12 21.35
C THR A 47 -43.27 55.83 22.51
N ASP A 48 -43.39 57.16 22.40
CA ASP A 48 -44.13 58.00 23.32
C ASP A 48 -45.63 58.04 23.03
N ALA A 49 -46.40 58.66 23.89
CA ALA A 49 -47.86 58.81 23.74
C ALA A 49 -48.23 59.70 22.51
N CYS A 50 -47.34 60.49 21.98
CA CYS A 50 -47.51 61.32 20.79
C CYS A 50 -47.11 60.62 19.49
N ASN A 51 -46.74 59.34 19.56
CA ASN A 51 -46.22 58.51 18.45
C ASN A 51 -44.85 58.95 17.92
N ASN A 52 -44.04 59.72 18.64
CA ASN A 52 -42.61 59.84 18.29
C ASN A 52 -41.90 58.60 18.71
N ASN A 53 -40.97 58.18 17.83
CA ASN A 53 -40.25 56.95 18.11
C ASN A 53 -38.74 57.11 17.84
N VAL A 54 -37.96 56.27 18.55
CA VAL A 54 -36.54 56.12 18.34
C VAL A 54 -36.24 54.64 18.38
N SER A 55 -35.34 54.18 17.51
CA SER A 55 -34.95 52.79 17.42
C SER A 55 -33.47 52.60 17.71
N HIS A 56 -33.15 51.47 18.35
CA HIS A 56 -31.78 50.97 18.54
C HIS A 56 -31.67 49.56 17.93
N THR A 57 -30.60 49.30 17.17
CA THR A 57 -30.41 48.04 16.49
C THR A 57 -29.14 47.36 16.99
N GLN A 58 -29.25 46.06 17.29
CA GLN A 58 -28.13 45.16 17.54
C GLN A 58 -28.09 44.11 16.43
N ILE A 59 -26.91 43.86 15.86
CA ILE A 59 -26.69 42.81 14.91
C ILE A 59 -25.96 41.66 15.64
N ILE A 60 -26.53 40.48 15.61
CA ILE A 60 -25.98 39.26 16.15
C ILE A 60 -25.60 38.37 14.95
N THR A 61 -24.33 38.14 14.76
CA THR A 61 -23.86 37.24 13.69
C THR A 61 -23.74 35.81 14.24
N VAL A 62 -24.38 34.88 13.60
CA VAL A 62 -24.25 33.44 13.83
C VAL A 62 -23.42 32.87 12.71
N THR A 63 -22.37 32.15 13.04
CA THR A 63 -21.47 31.49 12.08
C THR A 63 -21.31 30.04 12.44
N ASP A 64 -21.36 29.19 11.45
CA ASP A 64 -20.96 27.79 11.60
C ASP A 64 -19.45 27.66 11.53
N THR A 65 -18.85 27.05 12.52
CA THR A 65 -17.41 26.81 12.64
C THR A 65 -17.10 25.33 12.94
N THR A 66 -18.10 24.47 12.82
CA THR A 66 -17.99 23.05 13.15
C THR A 66 -17.72 22.26 11.88
N PRO A 67 -16.61 21.54 11.78
CA PRO A 67 -16.35 20.71 10.62
C PRO A 67 -17.23 19.44 10.60
N PRO A 68 -17.45 18.87 9.41
CA PRO A 68 -18.16 17.61 9.25
C PRO A 68 -17.56 16.46 10.05
N THR A 69 -18.40 15.50 10.41
CA THR A 69 -18.02 14.31 11.17
C THR A 69 -18.40 13.03 10.40
N ILE A 70 -17.71 11.93 10.70
CA ILE A 70 -18.01 10.62 10.11
C ILE A 70 -19.10 9.90 10.91
N LEU A 71 -20.11 9.36 10.23
CA LEU A 71 -21.18 8.55 10.83
C LEU A 71 -20.83 7.07 10.87
N THR A 72 -20.19 6.58 9.80
CA THR A 72 -19.82 5.17 9.68
C THR A 72 -18.44 4.97 10.31
N PRO A 73 -18.29 4.09 11.32
CA PRO A 73 -16.97 3.78 11.85
C PRO A 73 -16.00 3.35 10.75
N LEU A 74 -14.85 4.00 10.67
CA LEU A 74 -13.78 3.66 9.75
C LEU A 74 -12.59 3.14 10.56
N GLU A 75 -12.18 1.91 10.29
CA GLU A 75 -10.98 1.36 10.89
C GLU A 75 -9.76 2.08 10.31
N ALA A 76 -8.97 2.71 11.18
CA ALA A 76 -7.90 3.60 10.74
C ALA A 76 -6.73 2.87 10.06
N VAL A 77 -6.44 1.64 10.52
CA VAL A 77 -5.37 0.79 9.99
C VAL A 77 -5.87 -0.64 9.87
N ILE A 78 -5.65 -1.25 8.71
CA ILE A 78 -5.99 -2.66 8.44
C ILE A 78 -4.73 -3.35 7.92
N ASP A 79 -4.41 -4.53 8.45
CA ASP A 79 -3.34 -5.39 7.97
C ASP A 79 -3.95 -6.55 7.20
N VAL A 80 -3.56 -6.75 5.94
CA VAL A 80 -4.09 -7.78 5.07
C VAL A 80 -3.00 -8.46 4.25
N ILE A 81 -3.27 -9.67 3.79
CA ILE A 81 -2.50 -10.26 2.69
C ILE A 81 -3.05 -9.76 1.34
N CYS A 82 -2.21 -9.74 0.33
CA CYS A 82 -2.54 -9.15 -0.96
C CYS A 82 -3.78 -9.77 -1.63
N SER A 83 -4.03 -11.06 -1.40
CA SER A 83 -5.23 -11.76 -1.91
C SER A 83 -6.53 -11.37 -1.22
N GLU A 84 -6.47 -10.63 -0.10
CA GLU A 84 -7.62 -10.27 0.75
C GLU A 84 -7.81 -8.76 0.88
N ILE A 85 -7.32 -7.98 -0.08
CA ILE A 85 -7.51 -6.52 -0.08
C ILE A 85 -9.01 -6.21 -0.11
N PRO A 86 -9.54 -5.49 0.89
CA PRO A 86 -10.96 -5.17 0.95
C PRO A 86 -11.34 -4.18 -0.15
N THR A 87 -12.59 -4.20 -0.55
CA THR A 87 -13.13 -3.16 -1.43
C THR A 87 -13.11 -1.81 -0.74
N ARG A 88 -12.91 -0.75 -1.53
CA ARG A 88 -12.91 0.64 -1.03
C ARG A 88 -14.15 0.91 -0.18
N PRO A 89 -13.99 1.39 1.06
CA PRO A 89 -15.13 1.75 1.90
C PRO A 89 -15.84 3.01 1.38
N THR A 90 -17.13 3.09 1.64
CA THR A 90 -17.98 4.24 1.31
C THR A 90 -18.54 4.83 2.61
N PRO A 91 -17.73 5.58 3.38
CA PRO A 91 -18.18 6.15 4.63
C PRO A 91 -19.26 7.22 4.40
N GLU A 92 -20.16 7.34 5.39
CA GLU A 92 -21.17 8.40 5.44
C GLU A 92 -20.72 9.51 6.38
N PHE A 93 -20.99 10.75 5.99
CA PHE A 93 -20.60 11.94 6.75
C PHE A 93 -21.84 12.78 7.08
N THR A 94 -21.74 13.56 8.15
CA THR A 94 -22.77 14.50 8.59
C THR A 94 -22.16 15.76 9.14
N ASP A 95 -22.94 16.82 9.10
CA ASP A 95 -22.63 18.07 9.74
C ASP A 95 -23.83 18.56 10.56
N ASN A 96 -23.58 19.43 11.54
CA ASN A 96 -24.63 19.94 12.44
C ASN A 96 -25.51 21.01 11.79
N CYS A 97 -25.04 21.70 10.76
CA CYS A 97 -25.74 22.80 10.09
C CYS A 97 -25.93 22.56 8.61
N SER A 98 -25.04 21.81 7.95
CA SER A 98 -25.01 21.59 6.51
C SER A 98 -25.62 20.25 6.14
N GLY A 99 -26.66 20.27 5.30
CA GLY A 99 -27.23 19.05 4.71
C GLY A 99 -26.51 18.58 3.45
N ILE A 100 -25.64 19.42 2.87
CA ILE A 100 -24.89 19.13 1.65
C ILE A 100 -23.40 19.27 2.01
N LEU A 101 -22.66 18.20 1.76
CA LEU A 101 -21.21 18.14 1.99
C LEU A 101 -20.51 17.93 0.66
N ASP A 102 -19.37 18.58 0.48
CA ASP A 102 -18.45 18.31 -0.61
C ASP A 102 -17.42 17.28 -0.14
N ILE A 103 -17.26 16.20 -0.92
CA ILE A 103 -16.40 15.07 -0.56
C ILE A 103 -15.38 14.85 -1.67
N VAL A 104 -14.12 15.09 -1.35
CA VAL A 104 -13.00 14.79 -2.23
C VAL A 104 -12.31 13.53 -1.73
N TYR A 105 -12.29 12.51 -2.59
CA TYR A 105 -11.61 11.25 -2.32
C TYR A 105 -10.29 11.17 -3.08
N SER A 106 -9.28 10.64 -2.43
CA SER A 106 -8.01 10.27 -3.04
C SER A 106 -7.51 8.93 -2.52
N GLU A 107 -6.77 8.23 -3.36
CA GLU A 107 -6.08 6.99 -3.02
C GLU A 107 -4.62 7.12 -3.40
N THR A 108 -3.75 6.67 -2.53
CA THR A 108 -2.31 6.64 -2.78
C THR A 108 -1.74 5.28 -2.40
N VAL A 109 -0.86 4.75 -3.25
CA VAL A 109 -0.12 3.52 -3.00
C VAL A 109 1.34 3.89 -2.75
N SER A 110 1.89 3.40 -1.64
CA SER A 110 3.30 3.58 -1.28
C SER A 110 3.97 2.22 -1.13
N THR A 111 4.95 1.93 -1.99
CA THR A 111 5.69 0.67 -1.98
C THR A 111 6.86 0.78 -1.00
N ILE A 112 6.92 -0.15 -0.05
CA ILE A 112 8.01 -0.28 0.93
C ILE A 112 9.03 -1.29 0.39
N SER A 113 8.54 -2.42 -0.12
CA SER A 113 9.31 -3.46 -0.80
C SER A 113 8.42 -4.15 -1.83
N ILE A 114 8.94 -5.13 -2.56
CA ILE A 114 8.10 -5.95 -3.47
C ILE A 114 7.10 -6.83 -2.69
N TYR A 115 7.33 -7.04 -1.39
CA TYR A 115 6.49 -7.86 -0.51
C TYR A 115 5.58 -7.03 0.40
N ASP A 116 5.84 -5.73 0.54
CA ASP A 116 5.11 -4.86 1.45
C ASP A 116 4.80 -3.52 0.80
N TYR A 117 3.55 -3.12 0.81
CA TYR A 117 3.11 -1.81 0.39
C TYR A 117 1.91 -1.34 1.19
N THR A 118 1.59 -0.06 1.11
CA THR A 118 0.43 0.53 1.78
C THR A 118 -0.49 1.17 0.77
N ILE A 119 -1.79 0.98 0.96
CA ILE A 119 -2.85 1.74 0.27
C ILE A 119 -3.42 2.71 1.29
N THR A 120 -3.44 3.99 0.96
CA THR A 120 -4.05 5.01 1.81
C THR A 120 -5.27 5.59 1.11
N HIS A 121 -6.43 5.37 1.69
CA HIS A 121 -7.67 6.05 1.33
C HIS A 121 -7.79 7.33 2.13
N GLN A 122 -8.12 8.44 1.50
CA GLN A 122 -8.32 9.72 2.15
C GLN A 122 -9.60 10.39 1.64
N TRP A 123 -10.39 10.93 2.56
CA TRP A 123 -11.56 11.74 2.30
C TRP A 123 -11.36 13.11 2.94
N ILE A 124 -11.44 14.17 2.13
CA ILE A 124 -11.51 15.54 2.58
C ILE A 124 -12.96 15.95 2.44
N VAL A 125 -13.60 16.29 3.55
CA VAL A 125 -15.02 16.59 3.60
C VAL A 125 -15.21 18.01 4.06
N SER A 126 -15.87 18.82 3.24
CA SER A 126 -16.13 20.23 3.51
C SER A 126 -17.62 20.50 3.56
N ASP A 127 -18.05 21.38 4.47
CA ASP A 127 -19.39 21.93 4.47
C ASP A 127 -19.51 23.19 3.60
N ASN A 128 -20.70 23.72 3.49
CA ASN A 128 -20.97 24.96 2.72
C ASN A 128 -20.39 26.22 3.39
N CYS A 129 -19.92 26.13 4.63
CA CYS A 129 -19.31 27.22 5.39
C CYS A 129 -17.79 27.27 5.26
N GLY A 130 -17.21 26.26 4.63
CA GLY A 130 -15.77 26.11 4.44
C GLY A 130 -15.07 25.44 5.62
N ASN A 131 -15.80 24.84 6.56
CA ASN A 131 -15.19 24.01 7.58
C ASN A 131 -14.86 22.64 6.97
N GLU A 132 -13.66 22.14 7.27
CA GLU A 132 -13.11 20.96 6.63
C GLU A 132 -12.64 19.94 7.66
N ALA A 133 -12.87 18.66 7.37
CA ALA A 133 -12.33 17.54 8.12
C ALA A 133 -11.69 16.53 7.16
N THR A 134 -10.60 15.91 7.59
CA THR A 134 -9.92 14.86 6.84
C THR A 134 -10.04 13.54 7.58
N PHE A 135 -10.44 12.51 6.83
CA PHE A 135 -10.54 11.13 7.31
C PHE A 135 -9.64 10.25 6.46
N SER A 136 -8.97 9.29 7.07
CA SER A 136 -8.07 8.39 6.35
C SER A 136 -8.16 6.96 6.87
N GLN A 137 -7.88 6.01 5.99
CA GLN A 137 -7.67 4.61 6.28
C GLN A 137 -6.39 4.16 5.61
N VAL A 138 -5.55 3.45 6.34
CA VAL A 138 -4.32 2.84 5.83
C VAL A 138 -4.51 1.32 5.79
N ILE A 139 -4.26 0.72 4.64
CA ILE A 139 -4.24 -0.73 4.47
C ILE A 139 -2.78 -1.12 4.25
N ASN A 140 -2.21 -1.83 5.21
CA ASN A 140 -0.90 -2.45 5.08
C ASN A 140 -1.08 -3.77 4.36
N VAL A 141 -0.53 -3.86 3.16
CA VAL A 141 -0.65 -5.06 2.33
C VAL A 141 0.66 -5.82 2.36
N LYS A 142 0.57 -7.09 2.71
CA LYS A 142 1.66 -8.04 2.63
C LYS A 142 1.46 -8.98 1.45
N VAL A 143 2.41 -9.01 0.54
CA VAL A 143 2.45 -9.99 -0.54
C VAL A 143 2.99 -11.29 0.03
N GLU A 144 2.32 -12.40 -0.22
CA GLU A 144 2.80 -13.71 0.22
C GLU A 144 4.12 -14.03 -0.49
N GLU A 145 5.09 -14.53 0.27
CA GLU A 145 6.35 -14.97 -0.30
C GLU A 145 6.11 -16.13 -1.29
N PRO A 146 6.92 -16.25 -2.34
CA PRO A 146 6.73 -17.29 -3.35
C PRO A 146 6.77 -18.67 -2.69
N PHE A 147 5.74 -19.47 -2.96
CA PHE A 147 5.57 -20.80 -2.36
C PHE A 147 6.66 -21.79 -2.77
N ASP A 148 7.29 -21.57 -3.93
CA ASP A 148 8.26 -22.49 -4.52
C ASP A 148 9.49 -21.73 -5.04
N ALA A 149 10.41 -21.41 -4.14
CA ALA A 149 11.74 -21.01 -4.57
C ALA A 149 12.43 -22.21 -5.24
N ILE A 150 12.79 -22.04 -6.49
CA ILE A 150 13.44 -23.10 -7.27
C ILE A 150 14.94 -23.07 -7.03
N ASN A 151 15.48 -24.17 -6.51
CA ASN A 151 16.91 -24.33 -6.41
C ASN A 151 17.46 -24.83 -7.74
N TYR A 152 18.42 -24.12 -8.31
CA TYR A 152 19.07 -24.51 -9.55
C TYR A 152 20.59 -24.38 -9.42
N SER A 153 21.32 -25.34 -9.95
CA SER A 153 22.78 -25.30 -9.97
C SER A 153 23.29 -25.21 -11.41
N ILE A 154 24.24 -24.34 -11.61
CA ILE A 154 24.90 -24.12 -12.92
C ILE A 154 26.40 -23.96 -12.73
N CYS A 155 27.14 -24.40 -13.69
CA CYS A 155 28.60 -24.33 -13.70
C CYS A 155 29.12 -23.08 -14.37
N THR A 156 30.24 -22.57 -13.89
CA THR A 156 30.92 -21.40 -14.50
C THR A 156 31.30 -21.64 -15.98
N GLU A 157 31.41 -22.88 -16.40
CA GLU A 157 31.77 -23.30 -17.77
C GLU A 157 30.56 -23.69 -18.63
N ASP A 158 29.35 -23.71 -18.03
CA ASP A 158 28.13 -24.04 -18.75
C ASP A 158 27.77 -22.96 -19.77
N GLN A 159 26.94 -23.34 -20.73
CA GLN A 159 26.35 -22.38 -21.65
C GLN A 159 25.29 -21.54 -20.90
N GLU A 160 24.99 -20.38 -21.45
CA GLU A 160 23.91 -19.55 -20.96
C GLU A 160 22.56 -20.29 -20.94
N ILE A 161 21.73 -20.01 -19.95
CA ILE A 161 20.45 -20.66 -19.76
C ILE A 161 19.32 -19.64 -19.82
N ASP A 162 18.20 -20.02 -20.46
CA ASP A 162 16.94 -19.29 -20.38
C ASP A 162 16.24 -19.65 -19.04
N LEU A 163 16.10 -18.67 -18.15
CA LEU A 163 15.53 -18.86 -16.83
C LEU A 163 14.03 -19.24 -16.87
N PHE A 164 13.31 -18.95 -17.95
CA PHE A 164 11.96 -19.50 -18.13
C PHE A 164 11.95 -21.02 -18.24
N SER A 165 13.01 -21.63 -18.72
CA SER A 165 13.14 -23.08 -18.73
C SER A 165 13.22 -23.68 -17.32
N VAL A 166 13.73 -22.90 -16.36
CA VAL A 166 13.83 -23.28 -14.94
C VAL A 166 12.48 -23.09 -14.25
N LEU A 167 11.78 -21.98 -14.51
CA LEU A 167 10.46 -21.70 -13.90
C LEU A 167 9.33 -22.60 -14.45
N GLY A 168 9.45 -23.06 -15.69
CA GLY A 168 8.48 -23.93 -16.34
C GLY A 168 7.53 -23.21 -17.31
N VAL A 169 6.86 -24.02 -18.13
CA VAL A 169 6.08 -23.55 -19.30
C VAL A 169 4.79 -22.80 -18.98
N THR A 170 4.34 -22.79 -17.74
CA THR A 170 3.10 -22.12 -17.33
C THR A 170 3.33 -20.70 -16.77
N THR A 171 4.60 -20.29 -16.67
CA THR A 171 4.96 -18.96 -16.13
C THR A 171 4.60 -17.87 -17.14
N PRO A 172 3.87 -16.81 -16.74
CA PRO A 172 3.62 -15.66 -17.59
C PRO A 172 4.93 -15.00 -18.03
N THR A 173 5.00 -14.46 -19.25
CA THR A 173 6.25 -13.91 -19.83
C THR A 173 6.30 -12.38 -19.83
N ASN A 174 5.32 -11.71 -19.23
CA ASN A 174 5.17 -10.24 -19.22
C ASN A 174 5.75 -9.57 -17.95
N GLY A 175 6.54 -10.27 -17.16
CA GLY A 175 7.17 -9.75 -15.94
C GLY A 175 8.57 -9.21 -16.16
N VAL A 176 9.23 -8.85 -15.06
CA VAL A 176 10.56 -8.25 -15.02
C VAL A 176 11.51 -9.14 -14.20
N TRP A 177 12.65 -9.45 -14.78
CA TRP A 177 13.74 -10.15 -14.11
C TRP A 177 14.64 -9.17 -13.36
N SER A 178 15.09 -9.54 -12.18
CA SER A 178 16.05 -8.78 -11.38
C SER A 178 16.92 -9.69 -10.52
N GLU A 179 18.10 -9.22 -10.18
CA GLU A 179 18.99 -9.88 -9.23
C GLU A 179 18.80 -9.26 -7.84
N VAL A 180 18.44 -10.06 -6.83
CA VAL A 180 18.46 -9.66 -5.43
C VAL A 180 19.91 -9.61 -4.92
N THR A 181 20.69 -10.62 -5.30
CA THR A 181 22.13 -10.69 -5.07
C THR A 181 22.83 -10.57 -6.42
N SER A 182 23.54 -9.47 -6.64
CA SER A 182 24.16 -9.19 -7.94
C SER A 182 25.24 -10.22 -8.28
N SER A 183 25.01 -10.94 -9.36
CA SER A 183 25.98 -11.87 -9.96
C SER A 183 26.71 -11.26 -11.14
N GLY A 184 26.04 -10.31 -11.84
CA GLY A 184 26.48 -9.77 -13.11
C GLY A 184 26.28 -10.71 -14.31
N GLY A 185 25.64 -11.86 -14.11
CA GLY A 185 25.39 -12.85 -15.16
C GLY A 185 24.02 -12.71 -15.83
N LEU A 186 23.09 -11.93 -15.24
CA LEU A 186 21.73 -11.78 -15.72
C LEU A 186 21.63 -10.75 -16.84
N ASN A 187 21.00 -11.13 -17.95
CA ASN A 187 20.62 -10.24 -19.04
C ASN A 187 19.21 -10.60 -19.54
N GLY A 188 18.21 -9.81 -19.12
CA GLY A 188 16.80 -10.15 -19.36
C GLY A 188 16.45 -11.48 -18.69
N ASN A 189 15.97 -12.46 -19.46
CA ASN A 189 15.67 -13.81 -18.98
C ASN A 189 16.84 -14.79 -19.15
N ILE A 190 17.98 -14.34 -19.68
CA ILE A 190 19.14 -15.19 -19.91
C ILE A 190 20.14 -14.99 -18.77
N PHE A 191 20.59 -16.08 -18.20
CA PHE A 191 21.70 -16.11 -17.25
C PHE A 191 22.93 -16.73 -17.89
N ASN A 192 24.01 -15.95 -17.92
CA ASN A 192 25.30 -16.43 -18.45
C ASN A 192 26.27 -16.61 -17.25
N PRO A 193 26.67 -17.84 -16.92
CA PRO A 193 27.55 -18.11 -15.80
C PRO A 193 29.01 -17.73 -16.06
N LEU A 194 29.38 -17.49 -17.31
CA LEU A 194 30.74 -17.16 -17.69
C LEU A 194 31.20 -15.87 -17.02
N ASN A 195 32.27 -15.93 -16.25
CA ASN A 195 32.82 -14.84 -15.42
C ASN A 195 31.98 -14.46 -14.17
N VAL A 196 30.97 -15.24 -13.83
CA VAL A 196 30.30 -15.13 -12.53
C VAL A 196 31.16 -15.83 -11.47
N THR A 197 31.31 -15.19 -10.29
CA THR A 197 32.03 -15.82 -9.19
C THR A 197 31.23 -17.01 -8.63
N VAL A 198 31.92 -18.02 -8.15
CA VAL A 198 31.30 -19.14 -7.44
C VAL A 198 30.56 -18.64 -6.22
N GLY A 199 29.30 -19.04 -6.06
CA GLY A 199 28.47 -18.58 -4.96
C GLY A 199 26.98 -18.83 -5.15
N TYR A 200 26.20 -18.33 -4.18
CA TYR A 200 24.75 -18.43 -4.20
C TYR A 200 24.14 -17.07 -4.56
N TYR A 201 23.25 -17.08 -5.51
CA TYR A 201 22.58 -15.89 -6.02
C TYR A 201 21.07 -16.08 -5.99
N THR A 202 20.33 -15.01 -5.68
CA THR A 202 18.88 -15.01 -5.77
C THR A 202 18.45 -14.14 -6.94
N ILE A 203 17.74 -14.75 -7.87
CA ILE A 203 17.16 -14.08 -9.03
C ILE A 203 15.65 -14.08 -8.84
N GLN A 204 15.01 -12.94 -9.04
CA GLN A 204 13.58 -12.77 -8.95
C GLN A 204 12.96 -12.45 -10.31
N TYR A 205 11.78 -12.98 -10.52
CA TYR A 205 10.91 -12.64 -11.63
C TYR A 205 9.56 -12.17 -11.11
N VAL A 206 9.20 -10.91 -11.39
CA VAL A 206 8.00 -10.27 -10.89
C VAL A 206 7.05 -9.97 -12.04
N VAL A 207 5.82 -10.47 -11.95
CA VAL A 207 4.74 -10.24 -12.91
C VAL A 207 3.68 -9.37 -12.26
N THR A 208 3.48 -8.16 -12.80
CA THR A 208 2.39 -7.28 -12.38
C THR A 208 1.11 -7.70 -13.09
N GLN A 209 0.01 -7.86 -12.35
CA GLN A 209 -1.31 -8.21 -12.91
C GLN A 209 -2.17 -6.97 -13.08
N GLU A 210 -2.72 -6.74 -14.28
CA GLU A 210 -3.50 -5.53 -14.62
C GLU A 210 -4.80 -5.38 -13.83
N ASN A 211 -5.36 -6.46 -13.29
CA ASN A 211 -6.65 -6.45 -12.56
C ASN A 211 -6.53 -6.91 -11.11
N ASN A 212 -5.34 -7.08 -10.62
CA ASN A 212 -5.08 -7.51 -9.25
C ASN A 212 -3.80 -6.82 -8.79
N ASP A 213 -3.86 -6.08 -7.71
CA ASP A 213 -2.70 -5.37 -7.17
C ASP A 213 -1.64 -6.32 -6.60
N CYS A 214 -1.90 -7.64 -6.64
CA CYS A 214 -0.98 -8.69 -6.19
C CYS A 214 0.01 -9.08 -7.29
N PRO A 215 1.29 -8.77 -7.17
CA PRO A 215 2.29 -9.28 -8.08
C PRO A 215 2.48 -10.79 -7.88
N LEU A 216 2.75 -11.53 -8.97
CA LEU A 216 3.29 -12.88 -8.87
C LEU A 216 4.81 -12.78 -8.79
N ILE A 217 5.38 -13.37 -7.75
CA ILE A 217 6.82 -13.34 -7.50
C ILE A 217 7.35 -14.77 -7.60
N PHE A 218 8.35 -14.97 -8.44
CA PHE A 218 9.07 -16.22 -8.57
C PHE A 218 10.52 -15.99 -8.18
N GLU A 219 11.11 -16.92 -7.42
CA GLU A 219 12.50 -16.87 -7.02
C GLU A 219 13.27 -18.09 -7.49
N ILE A 220 14.47 -17.85 -8.00
CA ILE A 220 15.45 -18.89 -8.33
C ILE A 220 16.65 -18.70 -7.40
N TYR A 221 16.90 -19.68 -6.53
CA TYR A 221 18.15 -19.77 -5.78
C TYR A 221 19.18 -20.50 -6.62
N LEU A 222 20.06 -19.70 -7.21
CA LEU A 222 21.05 -20.17 -8.16
C LEU A 222 22.37 -20.44 -7.45
N ASN A 223 22.84 -21.67 -7.52
CA ASN A 223 24.18 -22.06 -7.08
C ASN A 223 25.11 -22.11 -8.27
N VAL A 224 26.01 -21.12 -8.37
CA VAL A 224 27.08 -21.12 -9.37
C VAL A 224 28.31 -21.79 -8.77
N ASN A 225 28.81 -22.84 -9.39
CA ASN A 225 29.94 -23.61 -8.88
C ASN A 225 30.96 -23.90 -10.00
N ASP A 226 32.15 -24.24 -9.61
CA ASP A 226 33.29 -24.60 -10.50
C ASP A 226 33.65 -26.09 -10.45
N ASP A 227 33.00 -26.85 -9.58
CA ASP A 227 33.19 -28.30 -9.43
C ASP A 227 32.18 -29.05 -10.34
N CYS A 228 32.28 -28.79 -11.61
CA CYS A 228 31.37 -29.31 -12.62
C CYS A 228 31.97 -30.45 -13.37
N ILE A 229 32.25 -31.51 -12.66
CA ILE A 229 32.60 -32.74 -13.32
C ILE A 229 31.39 -33.21 -14.09
N VAL A 230 31.39 -32.93 -15.39
CA VAL A 230 30.48 -33.58 -16.33
C VAL A 230 30.77 -35.07 -16.25
N LEU A 231 29.99 -35.75 -15.43
CA LEU A 231 29.96 -37.22 -15.43
C LEU A 231 29.36 -37.76 -16.75
N ALA A 232 29.51 -37.01 -17.84
CA ALA A 232 29.12 -37.45 -19.14
C ALA A 232 30.16 -38.47 -19.62
N ALA A 233 29.80 -39.71 -19.48
CA ALA A 233 30.44 -40.89 -20.12
C ALA A 233 31.66 -41.52 -19.42
N CYS A 234 31.82 -41.41 -18.10
CA CYS A 234 32.69 -42.33 -17.39
C CYS A 234 31.89 -43.51 -16.84
N ASP A 235 31.62 -44.49 -17.65
CA ASP A 235 31.11 -45.77 -17.19
C ASP A 235 32.18 -46.44 -16.31
N ILE A 236 31.89 -46.57 -15.02
CA ILE A 236 32.77 -47.32 -14.11
C ILE A 236 32.64 -48.82 -14.44
N THR A 237 33.73 -49.40 -14.91
CA THR A 237 33.78 -50.83 -15.13
C THR A 237 34.73 -51.48 -14.09
N VAL A 238 34.17 -52.31 -13.25
CA VAL A 238 34.92 -53.07 -12.24
C VAL A 238 35.22 -54.44 -12.80
N TYR A 239 36.50 -54.71 -13.00
CA TYR A 239 36.93 -56.05 -13.41
C TYR A 239 37.14 -56.90 -12.17
N ASN A 240 36.24 -57.86 -11.94
CA ASN A 240 36.16 -58.67 -10.74
C ASN A 240 36.96 -59.98 -10.78
N ALA A 241 37.75 -60.18 -11.83
CA ALA A 241 38.61 -61.35 -11.94
C ALA A 241 40.09 -60.93 -11.70
N VAL A 242 40.62 -61.24 -10.52
CA VAL A 242 42.00 -61.01 -10.14
C VAL A 242 42.64 -62.36 -9.81
N SER A 243 43.73 -62.69 -10.47
CA SER A 243 44.53 -63.86 -10.16
C SER A 243 45.99 -63.51 -10.04
N PRO A 244 46.43 -63.02 -8.88
CA PRO A 244 47.78 -62.48 -8.66
C PRO A 244 48.78 -63.63 -8.57
N ASN A 245 49.17 -64.18 -9.72
CA ASN A 245 50.10 -65.28 -9.84
C ASN A 245 51.45 -64.88 -10.54
N GLY A 246 51.57 -63.60 -10.96
CA GLY A 246 52.75 -63.03 -11.56
C GLY A 246 52.93 -63.40 -13.01
N ASP A 247 51.94 -63.90 -13.71
CA ASP A 247 51.99 -64.23 -15.11
C ASP A 247 51.70 -63.08 -16.08
N GLY A 248 51.42 -61.90 -15.56
CA GLY A 248 51.10 -60.70 -16.29
C GLY A 248 49.64 -60.60 -16.78
N SER A 249 48.79 -61.55 -16.39
CA SER A 249 47.37 -61.56 -16.76
C SER A 249 46.51 -61.50 -15.49
N ASN A 250 45.69 -60.44 -15.35
CA ASN A 250 44.79 -60.22 -14.17
C ASN A 250 45.53 -60.19 -12.80
N ASP A 251 46.83 -59.77 -12.79
CA ASP A 251 47.59 -59.66 -11.55
C ASP A 251 47.14 -58.50 -10.64
N PHE A 252 46.40 -57.55 -11.19
CA PHE A 252 45.97 -56.35 -10.51
C PHE A 252 44.45 -56.20 -10.55
N PHE A 253 43.88 -55.68 -9.50
CA PHE A 253 42.51 -55.24 -9.49
C PHE A 253 42.43 -53.91 -10.23
N PHE A 254 41.60 -53.84 -11.26
CA PHE A 254 41.52 -52.66 -12.12
C PHE A 254 40.06 -52.15 -12.14
N ILE A 255 39.88 -50.84 -12.01
CA ILE A 255 38.63 -50.13 -12.17
C ILE A 255 38.84 -49.09 -13.28
N ASP A 256 38.16 -49.27 -14.40
CA ASP A 256 38.19 -48.33 -15.50
C ASP A 256 37.24 -47.19 -15.25
N GLY A 257 37.58 -45.96 -15.64
CA GLY A 257 36.75 -44.78 -15.45
C GLY A 257 36.95 -44.10 -14.08
N LEU A 258 37.85 -44.57 -13.20
CA LEU A 258 38.05 -44.00 -11.88
C LEU A 258 38.75 -42.64 -11.90
N GLU A 259 39.50 -42.38 -12.98
CA GLU A 259 40.16 -41.10 -13.26
C GLU A 259 39.20 -39.92 -13.42
N CYS A 260 37.97 -40.22 -13.77
CA CYS A 260 36.90 -39.20 -13.86
C CYS A 260 36.37 -38.73 -12.49
N TYR A 261 36.81 -39.38 -11.43
CA TYR A 261 36.35 -39.10 -10.06
C TYR A 261 37.55 -38.76 -9.17
N PRO A 262 38.05 -37.51 -9.15
CA PRO A 262 39.27 -37.14 -8.45
C PRO A 262 39.21 -37.32 -6.92
N THR A 263 37.98 -37.39 -6.34
CA THR A 263 37.76 -37.62 -4.93
C THR A 263 37.11 -38.97 -4.63
N ASN A 264 37.64 -40.03 -5.25
CA ASN A 264 37.10 -41.36 -5.03
C ASN A 264 37.68 -42.03 -3.77
N ASN A 265 36.90 -42.93 -3.16
CA ASN A 265 37.35 -43.84 -2.13
C ASN A 265 36.89 -45.28 -2.51
N VAL A 266 37.82 -46.20 -2.64
CA VAL A 266 37.53 -47.62 -2.97
C VAL A 266 37.86 -48.47 -1.76
N GLU A 267 36.87 -49.15 -1.21
CA GLU A 267 37.04 -50.10 -0.11
C GLU A 267 36.78 -51.52 -0.65
N ILE A 268 37.75 -52.42 -0.40
CA ILE A 268 37.67 -53.82 -0.79
C ILE A 268 37.51 -54.64 0.49
N TYR A 269 36.42 -55.37 0.57
CA TYR A 269 36.07 -56.23 1.72
C TYR A 269 36.30 -57.72 1.37
#